data_38f34de8062deeec91d95375a9079980
#
_entry.id   38f34de8062deeec91d95375a9079980
#
_cell.length_a   1.000
_cell.length_b   1.000
_cell.length_c   1.000
_cell.angle_alpha   90.00
_cell.angle_beta   90.00
_cell.angle_gamma   90.00
#
_symmetry.space_group_name_H-M   'P 1'
#
loop_
_entity.id
_entity.type
_entity.pdbx_description
1 polymer ?
#
loop_
_entity_poly.entity_id
_entity_poly.type
_entity_poly.pdbx_seq_one_letter_code
_entity_poly.pdbx_strand_id
1 'polypeptide(L)'
;MLALGGVIFLASRVWSLRGRRGTVLAASDRTQTFNGSALTVGTYNIHRARGTDGRRDLRRIARIISGCDIVALQEVEGPRLGSGHNQAWHLGQWLRLAAHFAPSRKLFFFPHRGNALLCRFPVSRWQRLALFPSTGRAH
;
A
#
# COMPACT_ATOMS: atom_id res chain seq x y z
N MET A 1 -26.52 -16.63 -20.45
CA MET A 1 -26.03 -16.29 -19.09
C MET A 1 -24.51 -16.44 -18.89
N LEU A 2 -23.77 -17.17 -19.71
CA LEU A 2 -22.30 -17.35 -19.58
C LEU A 2 -21.47 -16.12 -19.99
N ALA A 3 -21.96 -15.25 -20.87
CA ALA A 3 -21.23 -14.08 -21.36
C ALA A 3 -21.09 -12.96 -20.30
N LEU A 4 -22.07 -12.79 -19.42
CA LEU A 4 -22.05 -11.77 -18.38
C LEU A 4 -20.99 -12.06 -17.30
N GLY A 5 -20.81 -13.34 -16.95
CA GLY A 5 -19.80 -13.79 -15.99
C GLY A 5 -18.36 -13.56 -16.47
N GLY A 6 -18.12 -13.73 -17.77
CA GLY A 6 -16.81 -13.49 -18.39
C GLY A 6 -16.42 -12.01 -18.39
N VAL A 7 -17.35 -11.12 -18.68
CA VAL A 7 -17.12 -9.67 -18.67
C VAL A 7 -16.85 -9.17 -17.25
N ILE A 8 -17.56 -9.66 -16.25
CA ILE A 8 -17.33 -9.32 -14.84
C ILE A 8 -15.95 -9.80 -14.38
N PHE A 9 -15.51 -10.99 -14.81
CA PHE A 9 -14.21 -11.54 -14.44
C PHE A 9 -13.04 -10.76 -15.09
N LEU A 10 -13.18 -10.32 -16.33
CA LEU A 10 -12.20 -9.49 -17.03
C LEU A 10 -12.13 -8.08 -16.42
N ALA A 11 -13.26 -7.47 -16.09
CA ALA A 11 -13.30 -6.14 -15.46
C ALA A 11 -12.68 -6.14 -14.05
N SER A 12 -12.71 -7.29 -13.34
CA SER A 12 -12.13 -7.42 -12.00
C SER A 12 -10.60 -7.39 -11.97
N ARG A 13 -9.92 -7.57 -13.11
CA ARG A 13 -8.46 -7.61 -13.23
C ARG A 13 -7.84 -6.39 -13.92
N VAL A 14 -8.54 -5.28 -13.99
CA VAL A 14 -7.98 -4.07 -14.60
C VAL A 14 -6.84 -3.52 -13.76
N TRP A 15 -5.63 -3.62 -14.29
CA TRP A 15 -4.44 -2.95 -13.76
C TRP A 15 -4.57 -1.46 -13.98
N SER A 16 -4.25 -0.69 -12.95
CA SER A 16 -4.21 0.77 -13.10
C SER A 16 -3.00 1.17 -13.95
N LEU A 17 -3.17 1.23 -15.26
CA LEU A 17 -2.12 1.55 -16.24
C LEU A 17 -1.70 3.03 -16.23
N ARG A 18 -2.42 3.91 -15.50
CA ARG A 18 -2.12 5.34 -15.52
C ARG A 18 -1.28 5.74 -14.31
N GLY A 19 -0.17 6.40 -14.56
CA GLY A 19 0.61 7.10 -13.54
C GLY A 19 -0.24 8.18 -12.86
N ARG A 20 -0.02 8.41 -11.58
CA ARG A 20 -0.66 9.50 -10.82
C ARG A 20 0.41 10.26 -10.06
N ARG A 21 0.21 11.56 -9.94
CA ARG A 21 0.99 12.45 -9.08
C ARG A 21 0.03 13.07 -8.06
N GLY A 22 0.54 13.40 -6.90
CA GLY A 22 -0.23 14.11 -5.90
C GLY A 22 0.68 14.78 -4.89
N THR A 23 0.12 15.76 -4.20
CA THR A 23 0.69 16.27 -2.97
C THR A 23 0.16 15.41 -1.84
N VAL A 24 0.98 15.10 -0.88
CA VAL A 24 0.51 14.46 0.34
C VAL A 24 -0.17 15.55 1.15
N LEU A 25 -1.45 15.38 1.43
CA LEU A 25 -2.11 16.15 2.48
C LEU A 25 -1.27 15.91 3.74
N ALA A 26 -0.85 17.00 4.35
CA ALA A 26 0.08 17.01 5.48
C ALA A 26 -0.14 15.78 6.37
N ALA A 27 0.85 14.93 6.43
CA ALA A 27 0.91 13.98 7.52
C ALA A 27 0.75 14.81 8.78
N SER A 28 -0.15 14.38 9.65
CA SER A 28 -0.44 15.05 10.91
C SER A 28 0.79 15.79 11.44
N ASP A 29 0.63 16.85 12.22
CA ASP A 29 1.64 17.69 12.94
C ASP A 29 2.77 16.92 13.66
N ARG A 30 2.95 15.65 13.38
CA ARG A 30 3.78 14.69 14.09
C ARG A 30 4.92 14.10 13.26
N THR A 31 5.12 14.55 12.03
CA THR A 31 6.28 14.14 11.24
C THR A 31 7.52 14.84 11.78
N GLN A 32 8.51 14.04 12.13
CA GLN A 32 9.77 14.55 12.67
C GLN A 32 10.70 15.00 11.55
N THR A 33 11.45 16.06 11.76
CA THR A 33 12.61 16.39 10.94
C THR A 33 13.73 15.39 11.22
N PHE A 34 14.46 15.00 10.18
CA PHE A 34 15.60 14.12 10.34
C PHE A 34 16.78 14.89 10.95
N ASN A 35 17.15 14.52 12.16
CA ASN A 35 18.30 15.09 12.89
C ASN A 35 19.35 14.02 13.22
N GLY A 36 19.24 12.83 12.63
CA GLY A 36 20.10 11.70 12.94
C GLY A 36 21.19 11.44 11.89
N SER A 37 22.18 10.64 12.25
CA SER A 37 23.26 10.19 11.39
C SER A 37 22.93 8.95 10.55
N ALA A 38 21.83 8.27 10.83
CA ALA A 38 21.42 7.03 10.18
C ALA A 38 19.91 6.93 10.00
N LEU A 39 19.50 6.35 8.88
CA LEU A 39 18.11 6.04 8.54
C LEU A 39 17.89 4.53 8.55
N THR A 40 16.82 4.08 9.21
CA THR A 40 16.37 2.70 9.14
C THR A 40 15.33 2.56 8.05
N VAL A 41 15.71 1.88 6.97
CA VAL A 41 14.83 1.65 5.81
C VAL A 41 14.47 0.16 5.75
N GLY A 42 13.17 -0.12 5.65
CA GLY A 42 12.64 -1.48 5.54
C GLY A 42 11.86 -1.70 4.25
N THR A 43 11.83 -2.95 3.81
CA THR A 43 10.89 -3.42 2.79
C THR A 43 10.27 -4.72 3.25
N TYR A 44 8.94 -4.86 3.11
CA TYR A 44 8.25 -6.02 3.63
C TYR A 44 6.98 -6.35 2.84
N ASN A 45 6.92 -7.57 2.29
CA ASN A 45 5.69 -8.10 1.74
C ASN A 45 4.80 -8.59 2.91
N ILE A 46 3.76 -7.86 3.22
CA ILE A 46 2.89 -8.15 4.37
C ILE A 46 1.82 -9.20 4.09
N HIS A 47 1.70 -9.66 2.85
CA HIS A 47 0.73 -10.69 2.46
C HIS A 47 -0.68 -10.43 3.03
N ARG A 48 -1.17 -9.19 2.94
CA ARG A 48 -2.46 -8.75 3.48
C ARG A 48 -2.58 -8.96 5.00
N ALA A 49 -1.48 -8.81 5.71
CA ALA A 49 -1.30 -9.07 7.14
C ALA A 49 -1.55 -10.55 7.55
N ARG A 50 -1.46 -11.50 6.60
CA ARG A 50 -1.62 -12.93 6.87
C ARG A 50 -0.28 -13.55 7.21
N GLY A 51 -0.17 -14.11 8.40
CA GLY A 51 1.00 -14.84 8.85
C GLY A 51 1.07 -16.27 8.29
N THR A 52 2.17 -16.95 8.57
CA THR A 52 2.37 -18.38 8.24
C THR A 52 1.38 -19.30 8.97
N ASP A 53 0.86 -18.84 10.11
CA ASP A 53 -0.21 -19.47 10.87
C ASP A 53 -1.61 -19.32 10.22
N GLY A 54 -1.67 -18.69 9.04
CA GLY A 54 -2.92 -18.41 8.33
C GLY A 54 -3.77 -17.29 8.92
N ARG A 55 -3.42 -16.75 10.10
CA ARG A 55 -4.17 -15.70 10.79
C ARG A 55 -3.80 -14.33 10.26
N ARG A 56 -4.80 -13.43 10.19
CA ARG A 56 -4.58 -12.03 9.83
C ARG A 56 -4.41 -11.20 11.09
N ASP A 57 -3.25 -10.56 11.23
CA ASP A 57 -2.96 -9.67 12.35
C ASP A 57 -2.06 -8.52 11.90
N LEU A 58 -2.68 -7.37 11.66
CA LEU A 58 -1.96 -6.17 11.22
C LEU A 58 -1.09 -5.59 12.36
N ARG A 59 -1.42 -5.86 13.63
CA ARG A 59 -0.62 -5.40 14.76
C ARG A 59 0.73 -6.12 14.85
N ARG A 60 0.82 -7.38 14.38
CA ARG A 60 2.11 -8.05 14.21
C ARG A 60 3.00 -7.32 13.23
N ILE A 61 2.44 -6.90 12.11
CA ILE A 61 3.18 -6.11 11.11
C ILE A 61 3.65 -4.78 11.74
N ALA A 62 2.77 -4.09 12.46
CA ALA A 62 3.14 -2.84 13.14
C ALA A 62 4.34 -3.03 14.07
N ARG A 63 4.37 -4.11 14.88
CA ARG A 63 5.51 -4.40 15.77
C ARG A 63 6.82 -4.64 15.00
N ILE A 64 6.77 -5.36 13.89
CA ILE A 64 7.95 -5.66 13.08
C ILE A 64 8.56 -4.38 12.49
N ILE A 65 7.74 -3.46 12.01
CA ILE A 65 8.20 -2.27 11.29
C ILE A 65 8.32 -1.03 12.19
N SER A 66 8.05 -1.14 13.48
CA SER A 66 7.99 0.00 14.41
C SER A 66 9.31 0.79 14.52
N GLY A 67 10.45 0.14 14.28
CA GLY A 67 11.78 0.77 14.28
C GLY A 67 12.21 1.39 12.96
N CYS A 68 11.39 1.29 11.91
CA CYS A 68 11.75 1.85 10.61
C CYS A 68 11.37 3.33 10.51
N ASP A 69 12.25 4.12 9.89
CA ASP A 69 11.96 5.50 9.53
C ASP A 69 11.22 5.59 8.20
N ILE A 70 11.57 4.70 7.28
CA ILE A 70 10.91 4.55 5.98
C ILE A 70 10.67 3.07 5.77
N VAL A 71 9.45 2.70 5.36
CA VAL A 71 9.16 1.30 5.02
C VAL A 71 8.28 1.19 3.77
N ALA A 72 8.74 0.38 2.82
CA ALA A 72 7.98 0.00 1.64
C ALA A 72 7.25 -1.32 1.92
N LEU A 73 5.92 -1.30 1.77
CA LEU A 73 5.07 -2.46 1.99
C LEU A 73 4.49 -2.96 0.68
N GLN A 74 4.53 -4.27 0.47
CA GLN A 74 3.90 -4.93 -0.66
C GLN A 74 2.67 -5.73 -0.18
N GLU A 75 1.77 -6.01 -1.10
CA GLU A 75 0.53 -6.74 -0.88
C GLU A 75 -0.37 -6.16 0.22
N VAL A 76 -0.40 -4.86 0.30
CA VAL A 76 -1.28 -4.12 1.21
C VAL A 76 -2.73 -4.23 0.72
N GLU A 77 -3.64 -4.57 1.61
CA GLU A 77 -5.07 -4.61 1.30
C GLU A 77 -5.66 -3.19 1.29
N GLY A 78 -6.43 -2.89 0.25
CA GLY A 78 -7.15 -1.63 0.12
C GLY A 78 -8.29 -1.49 1.13
N PRO A 79 -9.02 -0.37 1.09
CA PRO A 79 -10.16 -0.18 1.97
C PRO A 79 -11.24 -1.25 1.69
N ARG A 80 -11.86 -1.74 2.75
CA ARG A 80 -13.02 -2.62 2.66
C ARG A 80 -14.30 -1.79 2.56
N LEU A 81 -15.32 -2.39 1.98
CA LEU A 81 -16.67 -1.80 2.01
C LEU A 81 -17.04 -1.47 3.46
N GLY A 82 -17.36 -0.19 3.70
CA GLY A 82 -17.75 0.31 5.03
C GLY A 82 -16.62 0.76 5.96
N SER A 83 -15.34 0.43 5.72
CA SER A 83 -14.24 0.86 6.58
C SER A 83 -13.57 2.18 6.17
N GLY A 84 -13.70 2.57 4.90
CA GLY A 84 -13.08 3.79 4.34
C GLY A 84 -11.55 3.80 4.32
N HIS A 85 -10.88 2.95 5.08
CA HIS A 85 -9.43 2.97 5.30
C HIS A 85 -8.75 1.68 4.88
N ASN A 86 -7.53 1.79 4.37
CA ASN A 86 -6.68 0.67 3.98
C ASN A 86 -5.70 0.27 5.12
N GLN A 87 -5.03 -0.87 4.95
CA GLN A 87 -4.08 -1.35 5.96
C GLN A 87 -2.91 -0.38 6.21
N ALA A 88 -2.42 0.32 5.18
CA ALA A 88 -1.34 1.30 5.34
C ALA A 88 -1.79 2.49 6.19
N TRP A 89 -3.04 2.95 6.03
CA TRP A 89 -3.59 4.01 6.87
C TRP A 89 -3.59 3.60 8.35
N HIS A 90 -4.05 2.39 8.68
CA HIS A 90 -4.05 1.91 10.07
C HIS A 90 -2.64 1.83 10.65
N LEU A 91 -1.68 1.29 9.88
CA LEU A 91 -0.28 1.23 10.29
C LEU A 91 0.29 2.64 10.52
N GLY A 92 0.01 3.56 9.61
CA GLY A 92 0.43 4.95 9.73
C GLY A 92 -0.10 5.61 10.99
N GLN A 93 -1.39 5.41 11.31
CA GLN A 93 -2.00 5.94 12.54
C GLN A 93 -1.34 5.36 13.80
N TRP A 94 -1.16 4.05 13.88
CA TRP A 94 -0.59 3.41 15.06
C TRP A 94 0.88 3.75 15.28
N LEU A 95 1.66 3.86 14.20
CA LEU A 95 3.08 4.12 14.25
C LEU A 95 3.45 5.61 14.11
N ARG A 96 2.48 6.47 13.92
CA ARG A 96 2.67 7.91 13.66
C ARG A 96 3.56 8.19 12.46
N LEU A 97 3.34 7.42 11.38
CA LEU A 97 4.04 7.55 10.12
C LEU A 97 3.09 8.13 9.06
N ALA A 98 3.62 8.95 8.18
CA ALA A 98 2.92 9.31 6.96
C ALA A 98 2.71 8.05 6.13
N ALA A 99 1.48 7.80 5.65
CA ALA A 99 1.13 6.60 4.91
C ALA A 99 0.60 6.96 3.53
N HIS A 100 1.24 6.41 2.50
CA HIS A 100 0.78 6.53 1.12
C HIS A 100 0.49 5.15 0.55
N PHE A 101 -0.76 4.94 0.13
CA PHE A 101 -1.18 3.70 -0.50
C PHE A 101 -1.30 3.89 -2.02
N ALA A 102 -0.60 3.06 -2.77
CA ALA A 102 -0.63 3.03 -4.23
C ALA A 102 -1.33 1.74 -4.69
N PRO A 103 -2.63 1.79 -5.06
CA PRO A 103 -3.34 0.63 -5.52
C PRO A 103 -2.78 0.14 -6.85
N SER A 104 -2.44 -1.15 -6.94
CA SER A 104 -2.03 -1.85 -8.15
C SER A 104 -3.16 -2.68 -8.75
N ARG A 105 -4.08 -3.15 -7.92
CA ARG A 105 -5.26 -3.91 -8.34
C ARG A 105 -6.55 -3.25 -7.87
N LYS A 106 -7.56 -3.28 -8.74
CA LYS A 106 -8.93 -2.88 -8.41
C LYS A 106 -9.84 -4.09 -8.50
N LEU A 107 -10.81 -4.17 -7.62
CA LEU A 107 -11.96 -5.06 -7.73
C LEU A 107 -13.15 -4.17 -8.10
N PHE A 108 -13.68 -4.28 -9.31
CA PHE A 108 -14.58 -3.30 -9.89
C PHE A 108 -13.94 -1.90 -9.86
N PHE A 109 -14.52 -0.95 -9.16
CA PHE A 109 -14.02 0.43 -9.01
C PHE A 109 -13.21 0.66 -7.74
N PHE A 110 -13.18 -0.32 -6.82
CA PHE A 110 -12.52 -0.17 -5.54
C PHE A 110 -11.05 -0.60 -5.58
N PRO A 111 -10.12 0.18 -5.00
CA PRO A 111 -8.74 -0.23 -4.84
C PRO A 111 -8.68 -1.44 -3.89
N HIS A 112 -8.31 -2.60 -4.43
CA HIS A 112 -8.36 -3.86 -3.67
C HIS A 112 -7.03 -4.22 -3.05
N ARG A 113 -5.93 -4.03 -3.79
CA ARG A 113 -4.58 -4.39 -3.36
C ARG A 113 -3.57 -3.43 -3.99
N GLY A 114 -2.46 -3.21 -3.29
CA GLY A 114 -1.39 -2.37 -3.78
C GLY A 114 -0.15 -2.43 -2.92
N ASN A 115 0.72 -1.47 -3.16
CA ASN A 115 1.88 -1.21 -2.35
C ASN A 115 1.65 0.04 -1.50
N ALA A 116 2.42 0.18 -0.44
CA ALA A 116 2.38 1.38 0.37
C ALA A 116 3.79 1.82 0.76
N LEU A 117 3.93 3.11 0.98
CA LEU A 117 5.09 3.71 1.62
C LEU A 117 4.64 4.32 2.94
N LEU A 118 5.33 3.96 4.01
CA LEU A 118 5.20 4.61 5.31
C LEU A 118 6.49 5.40 5.56
N CYS A 119 6.38 6.62 6.08
CA CYS A 119 7.53 7.49 6.29
C CYS A 119 7.35 8.31 7.56
N ARG A 120 8.42 8.41 8.37
CA ARG A 120 8.46 9.24 9.58
C ARG A 120 8.50 10.72 9.25
N PHE A 121 9.05 11.05 8.08
CA PHE A 121 9.28 12.41 7.65
C PHE A 121 8.12 12.95 6.81
N PRO A 122 7.96 14.28 6.73
CA PRO A 122 6.96 14.87 5.86
C PRO A 122 7.27 14.56 4.40
N VAL A 123 6.27 14.05 3.70
CA VAL A 123 6.34 13.77 2.26
C VAL A 123 5.57 14.87 1.54
N SER A 124 6.27 15.73 0.82
CA SER A 124 5.66 16.86 0.11
C SER A 124 5.06 16.47 -1.25
N ARG A 125 5.66 15.47 -1.90
CA ARG A 125 5.25 15.04 -3.24
C ARG A 125 5.41 13.54 -3.42
N TRP A 126 4.51 12.94 -4.16
CA TRP A 126 4.61 11.55 -4.57
C TRP A 126 4.26 11.37 -6.04
N GLN A 127 4.80 10.33 -6.63
CA GLN A 127 4.49 9.94 -8.00
C GLN A 127 4.35 8.41 -8.07
N ARG A 128 3.30 7.97 -8.73
CA ARG A 128 3.12 6.58 -9.12
C ARG A 128 3.35 6.45 -10.61
N LEU A 129 4.29 5.62 -10.99
CA LEU A 129 4.54 5.26 -12.38
C LEU A 129 3.82 3.94 -12.69
N ALA A 130 3.19 3.87 -13.84
CA ALA A 130 2.72 2.60 -14.37
C ALA A 130 3.93 1.88 -14.97
N LEU A 131 4.18 0.67 -14.50
CA LEU A 131 5.14 -0.22 -15.17
C LEU A 131 4.41 -0.88 -16.32
N PHE A 132 5.04 -0.89 -17.49
CA PHE A 132 4.52 -1.65 -18.61
C PHE A 132 4.51 -3.14 -18.21
N PRO A 133 3.42 -3.87 -18.53
CA PRO A 133 3.44 -5.30 -18.33
C PRO A 133 4.60 -5.85 -19.17
N SER A 134 5.55 -6.51 -18.53
CA SER A 134 6.54 -7.28 -19.23
C SER A 134 5.79 -8.37 -20.00
N THR A 135 5.77 -8.30 -21.31
CA THR A 135 5.20 -9.33 -22.20
C THR A 135 6.07 -10.59 -22.24
N GLY A 136 7.10 -10.66 -21.40
CA GLY A 136 7.94 -11.83 -21.25
C GLY A 136 7.16 -12.93 -20.54
N ARG A 137 6.73 -13.95 -21.27
CA ARG A 137 6.51 -15.28 -20.69
C ARG A 137 7.85 -15.71 -20.11
N ALA A 138 7.93 -15.77 -18.78
CA ALA A 138 8.98 -16.53 -18.17
C ALA A 138 8.74 -17.99 -18.54
N HIS A 139 9.70 -18.58 -19.25
CA HIS A 139 9.78 -20.01 -19.46
C HIS A 139 10.20 -20.68 -18.16
#